data_56efcd454f64e2e3d7ef1868bc655acf
#
_entry.id   56efcd454f64e2e3d7ef1868bc655acf
#
_cell.length_a   1.000
_cell.length_b   1.000
_cell.length_c   1.000
_cell.angle_alpha   90.00
_cell.angle_beta   90.00
_cell.angle_gamma   90.00
#
_symmetry.space_group_name_H-M   'P 1'
#
loop_
_entity.id
_entity.type
_entity.pdbx_description
1 polymer ?
#
loop_
_entity_poly.entity_id
_entity_poly.type
_entity_poly.pdbx_seq_one_letter_code
_entity_poly.pdbx_strand_id
1 'polypeptide(L)'
;MKHELENETFERESFRGEDLSGLRTTNCTFHSCDFTNAKLNGSEHRGSDFANSKLENVNLFGASFERCRLLGVDFTAAVVTGLQLRGCDLSYGVLRGHDLSSFDLREIRAREADLSESSLEGADLRGADLSRARLHNTQLRGADLREAILEGVDLSAARIAGATLDLAGAVQVARSYGAAVE
;
A
#
# COMPACT_ATOMS: atom_id res chain seq x y z
N MET A 1 -23.48 9.89 -10.02
CA MET A 1 -23.50 8.98 -8.86
C MET A 1 -23.67 9.81 -7.59
N LYS A 2 -24.21 9.26 -6.51
CA LYS A 2 -24.21 9.95 -5.19
C LYS A 2 -22.76 10.20 -4.80
N HIS A 3 -22.43 11.40 -4.34
CA HIS A 3 -21.08 11.72 -3.87
C HIS A 3 -20.72 11.06 -2.52
N GLU A 4 -21.69 10.48 -1.85
CA GLU A 4 -21.51 9.77 -0.58
C GLU A 4 -22.27 8.45 -0.60
N LEU A 5 -21.56 7.37 -0.19
CA LEU A 5 -22.08 6.01 -0.07
C LEU A 5 -21.77 5.51 1.34
N GLU A 6 -22.73 4.86 1.97
CA GLU A 6 -22.56 4.30 3.31
C GLU A 6 -23.21 2.92 3.39
N ASN A 7 -22.45 1.94 3.89
CA ASN A 7 -22.88 0.54 4.06
C ASN A 7 -23.45 -0.11 2.79
N GLU A 8 -23.02 0.36 1.61
CA GLU A 8 -23.44 -0.19 0.31
C GLU A 8 -22.51 -1.34 -0.11
N THR A 9 -23.05 -2.30 -0.84
CA THR A 9 -22.29 -3.45 -1.34
C THR A 9 -22.41 -3.54 -2.86
N PHE A 10 -21.26 -3.63 -3.51
CA PHE A 10 -21.10 -3.81 -4.94
C PHE A 10 -20.24 -5.05 -5.17
N GLU A 11 -20.73 -6.00 -5.93
CA GLU A 11 -20.00 -7.23 -6.26
C GLU A 11 -19.86 -7.35 -7.79
N ARG A 12 -18.60 -7.43 -8.26
CA ARG A 12 -18.26 -7.57 -9.67
C ARG A 12 -18.86 -6.48 -10.58
N GLU A 13 -19.15 -5.32 -9.99
CA GLU A 13 -19.65 -4.16 -10.71
C GLU A 13 -18.54 -3.49 -11.53
N SER A 14 -18.93 -2.83 -12.62
CA SER A 14 -18.02 -2.08 -13.45
C SER A 14 -18.19 -0.58 -13.24
N PHE A 15 -17.15 0.05 -12.74
CA PHE A 15 -16.97 1.50 -12.63
C PHE A 15 -15.92 2.00 -13.64
N ARG A 16 -15.73 1.24 -14.69
CA ARG A 16 -14.69 1.45 -15.69
C ARG A 16 -14.83 2.80 -16.38
N GLY A 17 -13.80 3.66 -16.24
CA GLY A 17 -13.79 5.01 -16.83
C GLY A 17 -14.75 6.01 -16.17
N GLU A 18 -15.43 5.64 -15.09
CA GLU A 18 -16.33 6.52 -14.36
C GLU A 18 -15.59 7.70 -13.72
N ASP A 19 -16.25 8.87 -13.69
CA ASP A 19 -15.77 10.00 -12.89
C ASP A 19 -16.37 9.93 -11.50
N LEU A 20 -15.55 9.43 -10.56
CA LEU A 20 -15.85 9.25 -9.14
C LEU A 20 -15.01 10.23 -8.29
N SER A 21 -14.60 11.36 -8.89
CA SER A 21 -13.82 12.38 -8.19
C SER A 21 -14.57 12.90 -6.96
N GLY A 22 -13.88 12.94 -5.82
CA GLY A 22 -14.46 13.37 -4.55
C GLY A 22 -15.51 12.41 -3.96
N LEU A 23 -15.64 11.19 -4.48
CA LEU A 23 -16.52 10.17 -3.89
C LEU A 23 -16.11 9.90 -2.44
N ARG A 24 -17.09 9.89 -1.53
CA ARG A 24 -16.89 9.47 -0.15
C ARG A 24 -17.58 8.14 0.11
N THR A 25 -16.86 7.21 0.73
CA THR A 25 -17.43 5.91 1.12
C THR A 25 -17.14 5.61 2.57
N THR A 26 -18.14 5.11 3.28
CA THR A 26 -18.01 4.63 4.66
C THR A 26 -18.56 3.21 4.76
N ASN A 27 -17.72 2.28 5.20
CA ASN A 27 -18.07 0.86 5.37
C ASN A 27 -18.72 0.22 4.13
N CYS A 28 -18.34 0.67 2.93
CA CYS A 28 -18.82 0.09 1.68
C CYS A 28 -17.97 -1.12 1.27
N THR A 29 -18.58 -2.03 0.51
CA THR A 29 -17.89 -3.19 -0.06
C THR A 29 -17.90 -3.09 -1.58
N PHE A 30 -16.71 -3.15 -2.19
CA PHE A 30 -16.49 -3.17 -3.64
C PHE A 30 -15.70 -4.44 -4.00
N HIS A 31 -16.30 -5.60 -3.77
CA HIS A 31 -15.60 -6.87 -3.98
C HIS A 31 -15.47 -7.22 -5.46
N SER A 32 -14.25 -7.42 -5.94
CA SER A 32 -13.94 -7.80 -7.33
C SER A 32 -14.51 -6.82 -8.37
N CYS A 33 -14.65 -5.53 -8.02
CA CYS A 33 -15.13 -4.50 -8.92
C CYS A 33 -14.03 -4.02 -9.89
N ASP A 34 -14.44 -3.50 -11.04
CA ASP A 34 -13.53 -2.99 -12.06
C ASP A 34 -13.56 -1.45 -12.10
N PHE A 35 -12.52 -0.81 -11.55
CA PHE A 35 -12.30 0.64 -11.59
C PHE A 35 -11.29 1.07 -12.66
N THR A 36 -10.95 0.20 -13.62
CA THR A 36 -9.95 0.50 -14.64
C THR A 36 -10.25 1.83 -15.33
N ASN A 37 -9.26 2.73 -15.38
CA ASN A 37 -9.36 4.08 -15.91
C ASN A 37 -10.35 5.00 -15.18
N ALA A 38 -10.88 4.64 -14.02
CA ALA A 38 -11.75 5.51 -13.23
C ALA A 38 -10.98 6.70 -12.64
N LYS A 39 -11.69 7.80 -12.38
CA LYS A 39 -11.16 8.94 -11.65
C LYS A 39 -11.66 8.88 -10.21
N LEU A 40 -10.75 8.69 -9.28
CA LEU A 40 -10.98 8.71 -7.83
C LEU A 40 -10.18 9.84 -7.16
N ASN A 41 -9.78 10.86 -7.92
CA ASN A 41 -9.01 11.97 -7.38
C ASN A 41 -9.78 12.71 -6.28
N GLY A 42 -9.10 12.95 -5.16
CA GLY A 42 -9.71 13.59 -3.99
C GLY A 42 -10.82 12.78 -3.32
N SER A 43 -10.97 11.50 -3.64
CA SER A 43 -11.95 10.63 -2.97
C SER A 43 -11.52 10.29 -1.54
N GLU A 44 -12.49 10.00 -0.68
CA GLU A 44 -12.27 9.65 0.72
C GLU A 44 -12.98 8.33 1.05
N HIS A 45 -12.21 7.35 1.50
CA HIS A 45 -12.73 6.03 1.81
C HIS A 45 -12.38 5.65 3.26
N ARG A 46 -13.39 5.26 4.04
CA ARG A 46 -13.23 4.83 5.43
C ARG A 46 -13.84 3.48 5.68
N GLY A 47 -13.04 2.56 6.22
CA GLY A 47 -13.48 1.20 6.57
C GLY A 47 -14.05 0.40 5.41
N SER A 48 -13.80 0.83 4.18
CA SER A 48 -14.38 0.22 2.99
C SER A 48 -13.47 -0.90 2.44
N ASP A 49 -14.08 -1.91 1.82
CA ASP A 49 -13.41 -3.08 1.28
C ASP A 49 -13.36 -3.01 -0.25
N PHE A 50 -12.15 -2.98 -0.81
CA PHE A 50 -11.86 -3.03 -2.24
C PHE A 50 -11.13 -4.30 -2.64
N ALA A 51 -11.20 -5.35 -1.83
CA ALA A 51 -10.44 -6.57 -2.07
C ALA A 51 -10.66 -7.14 -3.47
N ASN A 52 -9.55 -7.53 -4.11
CA ASN A 52 -9.52 -8.11 -5.46
C ASN A 52 -10.13 -7.21 -6.55
N SER A 53 -10.32 -5.92 -6.28
CA SER A 53 -10.78 -4.97 -7.28
C SER A 53 -9.62 -4.51 -8.17
N LYS A 54 -9.94 -4.17 -9.42
CA LYS A 54 -8.98 -3.67 -10.40
C LYS A 54 -8.89 -2.15 -10.31
N LEU A 55 -7.71 -1.64 -9.97
CA LEU A 55 -7.41 -0.21 -9.95
C LEU A 55 -6.38 0.18 -11.05
N GLU A 56 -6.36 -0.57 -12.16
CA GLU A 56 -5.45 -0.33 -13.28
C GLU A 56 -5.71 1.04 -13.92
N ASN A 57 -4.65 1.85 -14.10
CA ASN A 57 -4.71 3.21 -14.64
C ASN A 57 -5.67 4.16 -13.89
N VAL A 58 -6.02 3.86 -12.67
CA VAL A 58 -6.89 4.71 -11.85
C VAL A 58 -6.15 6.01 -11.47
N ASN A 59 -6.88 7.13 -11.48
CA ASN A 59 -6.37 8.37 -10.94
C ASN A 59 -6.77 8.50 -9.45
N LEU A 60 -5.80 8.30 -8.56
CA LEU A 60 -5.94 8.43 -7.09
C LEU A 60 -5.28 9.72 -6.56
N PHE A 61 -5.06 10.73 -7.41
CA PHE A 61 -4.44 11.98 -6.97
C PHE A 61 -5.18 12.57 -5.77
N GLY A 62 -4.46 12.71 -4.63
CA GLY A 62 -5.02 13.25 -3.39
C GLY A 62 -6.12 12.42 -2.76
N ALA A 63 -6.33 11.17 -3.18
CA ALA A 63 -7.29 10.28 -2.54
C ALA A 63 -6.82 9.83 -1.15
N SER A 64 -7.76 9.48 -0.29
CA SER A 64 -7.46 8.96 1.04
C SER A 64 -8.23 7.66 1.35
N PHE A 65 -7.50 6.68 1.87
CA PHE A 65 -8.05 5.44 2.38
C PHE A 65 -7.66 5.32 3.86
N GLU A 66 -8.65 5.21 4.72
CA GLU A 66 -8.47 5.04 6.16
C GLU A 66 -9.10 3.72 6.59
N ARG A 67 -8.28 2.81 7.17
CA ARG A 67 -8.72 1.47 7.63
C ARG A 67 -9.45 0.67 6.55
N CYS A 68 -9.08 0.87 5.30
CA CYS A 68 -9.65 0.16 4.17
C CYS A 68 -8.94 -1.16 3.93
N ARG A 69 -9.66 -2.11 3.35
CA ARG A 69 -9.12 -3.37 2.89
C ARG A 69 -8.86 -3.29 1.39
N LEU A 70 -7.59 -3.31 1.02
CA LEU A 70 -7.07 -3.23 -0.35
C LEU A 70 -6.33 -4.53 -0.72
N LEU A 71 -6.82 -5.66 -0.19
CA LEU A 71 -6.20 -6.98 -0.35
C LEU A 71 -6.14 -7.38 -1.82
N GLY A 72 -4.95 -7.71 -2.31
CA GLY A 72 -4.72 -8.16 -3.68
C GLY A 72 -4.99 -7.11 -4.76
N VAL A 73 -5.06 -5.83 -4.38
CA VAL A 73 -5.25 -4.73 -5.35
C VAL A 73 -3.96 -4.50 -6.11
N ASP A 74 -4.09 -4.38 -7.43
CA ASP A 74 -3.00 -4.00 -8.33
C ASP A 74 -3.08 -2.49 -8.62
N PHE A 75 -2.06 -1.74 -8.16
CA PHE A 75 -1.91 -0.30 -8.41
C PHE A 75 -1.03 0.01 -9.62
N THR A 76 -0.63 -0.98 -10.40
CA THR A 76 0.21 -0.76 -11.58
C THR A 76 -0.40 0.29 -12.49
N ALA A 77 0.41 1.28 -12.90
CA ALA A 77 0.00 2.43 -13.69
C ALA A 77 -1.06 3.35 -13.04
N ALA A 78 -1.41 3.16 -11.77
CA ALA A 78 -2.25 4.11 -11.03
C ALA A 78 -1.49 5.42 -10.74
N VAL A 79 -2.20 6.54 -10.73
CA VAL A 79 -1.65 7.82 -10.28
C VAL A 79 -1.82 7.90 -8.76
N VAL A 80 -0.72 7.76 -8.01
CA VAL A 80 -0.73 7.70 -6.55
C VAL A 80 -0.22 8.98 -5.86
N THR A 81 0.04 10.04 -6.61
CA THR A 81 0.54 11.31 -6.05
C THR A 81 -0.42 11.87 -5.00
N GLY A 82 0.09 12.08 -3.78
CA GLY A 82 -0.70 12.59 -2.66
C GLY A 82 -1.73 11.58 -2.09
N LEU A 83 -1.66 10.31 -2.50
CA LEU A 83 -2.47 9.23 -1.93
C LEU A 83 -2.12 9.04 -0.45
N GLN A 84 -3.13 8.85 0.38
CA GLN A 84 -2.98 8.54 1.80
C GLN A 84 -3.53 7.14 2.10
N LEU A 85 -2.74 6.34 2.81
CA LEU A 85 -3.05 4.94 3.14
C LEU A 85 -2.85 4.74 4.65
N ARG A 86 -3.86 4.99 5.46
CA ARG A 86 -3.75 4.90 6.92
C ARG A 86 -4.40 3.63 7.45
N GLY A 87 -3.61 2.78 8.11
CA GLY A 87 -4.09 1.53 8.71
C GLY A 87 -4.78 0.59 7.71
N CYS A 88 -4.42 0.69 6.44
CA CYS A 88 -4.97 -0.13 5.37
C CYS A 88 -4.35 -1.52 5.33
N ASP A 89 -5.09 -2.48 4.79
CA ASP A 89 -4.59 -3.81 4.46
C ASP A 89 -4.30 -3.89 2.94
N LEU A 90 -3.02 -3.84 2.60
CA LEU A 90 -2.46 -3.93 1.25
C LEU A 90 -1.85 -5.30 0.96
N SER A 91 -2.16 -6.31 1.79
CA SER A 91 -1.56 -7.64 1.64
C SER A 91 -1.81 -8.19 0.25
N TYR A 92 -0.80 -8.84 -0.34
CA TYR A 92 -0.79 -9.35 -1.72
C TYR A 92 -0.97 -8.27 -2.81
N GLY A 93 -0.94 -6.99 -2.45
CA GLY A 93 -1.08 -5.88 -3.39
C GLY A 93 0.19 -5.67 -4.22
N VAL A 94 0.04 -5.04 -5.39
CA VAL A 94 1.15 -4.69 -6.28
C VAL A 94 1.30 -3.17 -6.32
N LEU A 95 2.41 -2.67 -5.74
CA LEU A 95 2.77 -1.24 -5.71
C LEU A 95 4.15 -1.02 -6.36
N ARG A 96 4.51 -1.91 -7.27
CA ARG A 96 5.81 -1.91 -7.91
C ARG A 96 6.09 -0.61 -8.67
N GLY A 97 7.30 -0.06 -8.46
CA GLY A 97 7.80 1.11 -9.19
C GLY A 97 7.15 2.45 -8.82
N HIS A 98 6.27 2.48 -7.82
CA HIS A 98 5.65 3.73 -7.37
C HIS A 98 6.58 4.57 -6.51
N ASP A 99 6.41 5.90 -6.61
CA ASP A 99 6.99 6.84 -5.68
C ASP A 99 6.05 7.02 -4.47
N LEU A 100 6.44 6.40 -3.37
CA LEU A 100 5.80 6.44 -2.06
C LEU A 100 6.69 7.18 -1.04
N SER A 101 7.58 8.04 -1.52
CA SER A 101 8.53 8.78 -0.68
C SER A 101 7.78 9.66 0.32
N SER A 102 8.25 9.63 1.57
CA SER A 102 7.66 10.39 2.69
C SER A 102 6.20 10.05 3.02
N PHE A 103 5.65 8.94 2.52
CA PHE A 103 4.31 8.50 2.90
C PHE A 103 4.26 8.11 4.38
N ASP A 104 3.11 8.41 5.00
CA ASP A 104 2.74 7.85 6.30
C ASP A 104 2.10 6.48 6.08
N LEU A 105 2.92 5.44 6.25
CA LEU A 105 2.54 4.03 6.09
C LEU A 105 2.58 3.29 7.43
N ARG A 106 2.39 4.01 8.54
CA ARG A 106 2.36 3.41 9.86
C ARG A 106 1.23 2.41 10.00
N GLU A 107 1.56 1.28 10.63
CA GLU A 107 0.59 0.23 10.98
C GLU A 107 -0.17 -0.36 9.77
N ILE A 108 0.29 -0.13 8.54
CA ILE A 108 -0.27 -0.81 7.38
C ILE A 108 0.03 -2.31 7.45
N ARG A 109 -0.84 -3.11 6.85
CA ARG A 109 -0.53 -4.51 6.53
C ARG A 109 -0.17 -4.60 5.05
N ALA A 110 1.04 -5.03 4.75
CA ALA A 110 1.52 -5.22 3.39
C ALA A 110 2.22 -6.59 3.25
N ARG A 111 1.62 -7.61 3.88
CA ARG A 111 2.13 -8.98 3.83
C ARG A 111 2.14 -9.49 2.39
N GLU A 112 3.26 -10.05 1.96
CA GLU A 112 3.44 -10.59 0.61
C GLU A 112 3.15 -9.56 -0.51
N ALA A 113 3.11 -8.26 -0.18
CA ALA A 113 2.96 -7.21 -1.17
C ALA A 113 4.22 -7.07 -2.04
N ASP A 114 4.04 -6.69 -3.30
CA ASP A 114 5.16 -6.38 -4.21
C ASP A 114 5.41 -4.86 -4.22
N LEU A 115 6.46 -4.45 -3.51
CA LEU A 115 6.99 -3.10 -3.44
C LEU A 115 8.31 -2.96 -4.22
N SER A 116 8.63 -3.95 -5.07
CA SER A 116 9.86 -3.93 -5.84
C SER A 116 10.00 -2.67 -6.68
N GLU A 117 11.22 -2.14 -6.80
CA GLU A 117 11.55 -0.95 -7.59
C GLU A 117 10.84 0.35 -7.13
N SER A 118 10.04 0.32 -6.05
CA SER A 118 9.40 1.52 -5.52
C SER A 118 10.37 2.40 -4.73
N SER A 119 10.03 3.69 -4.60
CA SER A 119 10.67 4.60 -3.67
C SER A 119 9.86 4.69 -2.40
N LEU A 120 10.48 4.35 -1.27
CA LEU A 120 9.99 4.55 0.09
C LEU A 120 10.96 5.47 0.86
N GLU A 121 11.66 6.37 0.14
CA GLU A 121 12.62 7.28 0.77
C GLU A 121 11.92 8.17 1.81
N GLY A 122 12.43 8.14 3.04
CA GLY A 122 11.88 8.91 4.15
C GLY A 122 10.45 8.52 4.57
N ALA A 123 9.92 7.41 4.08
CA ALA A 123 8.60 6.92 4.50
C ALA A 123 8.58 6.50 5.97
N ASP A 124 7.47 6.74 6.64
CA ASP A 124 7.23 6.25 8.00
C ASP A 124 6.52 4.90 7.95
N LEU A 125 7.27 3.83 8.18
CA LEU A 125 6.83 2.43 8.17
C LEU A 125 6.75 1.83 9.57
N ARG A 126 6.71 2.66 10.62
CA ARG A 126 6.68 2.17 11.99
C ARG A 126 5.46 1.28 12.24
N GLY A 127 5.72 0.11 12.81
CA GLY A 127 4.66 -0.88 13.08
C GLY A 127 4.02 -1.50 11.85
N ALA A 128 4.52 -1.24 10.64
CA ALA A 128 4.01 -1.87 9.42
C ALA A 128 4.29 -3.38 9.39
N ASP A 129 3.33 -4.18 8.96
CA ASP A 129 3.55 -5.62 8.71
C ASP A 129 3.96 -5.82 7.25
N LEU A 130 5.25 -5.96 7.02
CA LEU A 130 5.87 -6.22 5.72
C LEU A 130 6.26 -7.69 5.55
N SER A 131 5.73 -8.60 6.38
CA SER A 131 6.11 -10.02 6.34
C SER A 131 6.05 -10.56 4.91
N ARG A 132 7.18 -11.13 4.45
CA ARG A 132 7.36 -11.70 3.10
C ARG A 132 7.12 -10.73 1.95
N ALA A 133 7.07 -9.42 2.20
CA ALA A 133 6.97 -8.43 1.15
C ALA A 133 8.21 -8.49 0.24
N ARG A 134 8.01 -8.21 -1.04
CA ARG A 134 9.09 -8.12 -2.03
C ARG A 134 9.62 -6.69 -2.06
N LEU A 135 10.90 -6.54 -1.68
CA LEU A 135 11.58 -5.24 -1.63
C LEU A 135 12.79 -5.19 -2.59
N HIS A 136 12.76 -5.99 -3.67
CA HIS A 136 13.86 -6.01 -4.65
C HIS A 136 14.03 -4.62 -5.30
N ASN A 137 15.24 -4.05 -5.22
CA ASN A 137 15.58 -2.70 -5.70
C ASN A 137 14.73 -1.56 -5.08
N THR A 138 14.02 -1.80 -3.97
CA THR A 138 13.27 -0.76 -3.28
C THR A 138 14.22 0.25 -2.62
N GLN A 139 13.90 1.53 -2.72
CA GLN A 139 14.65 2.62 -2.09
C GLN A 139 14.06 2.88 -0.70
N LEU A 140 14.78 2.52 0.35
CA LEU A 140 14.39 2.72 1.76
C LEU A 140 15.30 3.74 2.46
N ARG A 141 15.99 4.59 1.69
CA ARG A 141 16.89 5.58 2.26
C ARG A 141 16.15 6.49 3.25
N GLY A 142 16.63 6.55 4.49
CA GLY A 142 16.05 7.39 5.54
C GLY A 142 14.65 6.97 6.00
N ALA A 143 14.10 5.85 5.54
CA ALA A 143 12.82 5.33 6.02
C ALA A 143 12.91 4.90 7.49
N ASP A 144 11.81 5.03 8.23
CA ASP A 144 11.70 4.56 9.61
C ASP A 144 10.96 3.21 9.66
N LEU A 145 11.71 2.16 9.94
CA LEU A 145 11.23 0.76 9.99
C LEU A 145 11.17 0.23 11.44
N ARG A 146 11.19 1.10 12.44
CA ARG A 146 11.10 0.65 13.83
C ARG A 146 9.75 -0.03 14.08
N GLU A 147 9.77 -1.11 14.83
CA GLU A 147 8.59 -1.92 15.13
C GLU A 147 7.93 -2.57 13.89
N ALA A 148 8.52 -2.41 12.69
CA ALA A 148 8.03 -3.08 11.50
C ALA A 148 8.30 -4.60 11.57
N ILE A 149 7.32 -5.39 11.13
CA ILE A 149 7.48 -6.84 11.04
C ILE A 149 8.10 -7.18 9.68
N LEU A 150 9.34 -7.64 9.70
CA LEU A 150 10.15 -7.93 8.51
C LEU A 150 10.39 -9.44 8.31
N GLU A 151 9.56 -10.31 8.90
CA GLU A 151 9.73 -11.75 8.80
C GLU A 151 9.72 -12.22 7.34
N GLY A 152 10.77 -12.93 6.94
CA GLY A 152 10.88 -13.49 5.58
C GLY A 152 11.14 -12.46 4.48
N VAL A 153 11.45 -11.20 4.84
CA VAL A 153 11.84 -10.16 3.89
C VAL A 153 13.31 -10.29 3.55
N ASP A 154 13.66 -10.28 2.27
CA ASP A 154 15.05 -10.15 1.80
C ASP A 154 15.38 -8.66 1.58
N LEU A 155 16.22 -8.12 2.47
CA LEU A 155 16.71 -6.74 2.41
C LEU A 155 18.06 -6.62 1.67
N SER A 156 18.66 -7.71 1.23
CA SER A 156 20.00 -7.70 0.57
C SER A 156 19.98 -6.92 -0.75
N ALA A 157 18.85 -6.92 -1.44
CA ALA A 157 18.64 -6.20 -2.69
C ALA A 157 17.94 -4.84 -2.53
N ALA A 158 17.60 -4.43 -1.30
CA ALA A 158 17.01 -3.13 -1.00
C ALA A 158 18.10 -2.08 -0.66
N ARG A 159 17.80 -0.80 -0.89
CA ARG A 159 18.71 0.30 -0.57
C ARG A 159 18.33 0.93 0.77
N ILE A 160 18.89 0.42 1.86
CA ILE A 160 18.54 0.79 3.24
C ILE A 160 19.46 1.86 3.87
N ALA A 161 20.29 2.56 3.07
CA ALA A 161 21.23 3.54 3.61
C ALA A 161 20.51 4.63 4.41
N GLY A 162 20.87 4.80 5.70
CA GLY A 162 20.25 5.77 6.59
C GLY A 162 18.83 5.40 7.08
N ALA A 163 18.31 4.22 6.75
CA ALA A 163 17.07 3.75 7.35
C ALA A 163 17.23 3.52 8.85
N THR A 164 16.19 3.78 9.62
CA THR A 164 16.15 3.52 11.06
C THR A 164 15.48 2.18 11.34
N LEU A 165 16.17 1.33 12.08
CA LEU A 165 15.74 -0.01 12.44
C LEU A 165 15.81 -0.17 13.96
N ASP A 166 14.95 -1.01 14.52
CA ASP A 166 15.15 -1.58 15.84
C ASP A 166 16.02 -2.83 15.81
N LEU A 167 16.18 -3.50 16.94
CA LEU A 167 17.01 -4.71 17.03
C LEU A 167 16.47 -5.85 16.14
N ALA A 168 15.15 -6.03 16.09
CA ALA A 168 14.53 -7.08 15.27
C ALA A 168 14.79 -6.84 13.78
N GLY A 169 14.65 -5.61 13.31
CA GLY A 169 14.96 -5.20 11.95
C GLY A 169 16.44 -5.40 11.61
N ALA A 170 17.35 -5.05 12.53
CA ALA A 170 18.80 -5.27 12.35
C ALA A 170 19.14 -6.76 12.19
N VAL A 171 18.50 -7.62 12.99
CA VAL A 171 18.63 -9.08 12.88
C VAL A 171 18.17 -9.56 11.48
N GLN A 172 17.06 -9.04 10.99
CA GLN A 172 16.56 -9.43 9.67
C GLN A 172 17.49 -8.98 8.54
N VAL A 173 18.11 -7.81 8.64
CA VAL A 173 19.16 -7.36 7.72
C VAL A 173 20.32 -8.36 7.73
N ALA A 174 20.84 -8.72 8.91
CA ALA A 174 21.94 -9.68 9.01
C ALA A 174 21.59 -11.04 8.36
N ARG A 175 20.37 -11.53 8.60
CA ARG A 175 19.89 -12.79 7.99
C ARG A 175 19.78 -12.68 6.47
N SER A 176 19.37 -11.55 5.92
CA SER A 176 19.30 -11.32 4.46
C SER A 176 20.68 -11.43 3.79
N TYR A 177 21.75 -11.16 4.55
CA TYR A 177 23.14 -11.37 4.12
C TYR A 177 23.72 -12.74 4.51
N GLY A 178 22.88 -13.68 4.97
CA GLY A 178 23.28 -15.05 5.30
C GLY A 178 23.90 -15.22 6.69
N ALA A 179 23.82 -14.22 7.57
CA ALA A 179 24.31 -14.36 8.93
C ALA A 179 23.38 -15.27 9.77
N ALA A 180 23.97 -16.16 10.56
CA ALA A 180 23.27 -16.82 11.65
C ALA A 180 23.23 -15.86 12.86
N VAL A 181 22.05 -15.65 13.41
CA VAL A 181 21.85 -14.82 14.61
C VAL A 181 21.22 -15.71 15.67
N GLU A 182 21.95 -15.87 16.78
CA GLU A 182 21.59 -16.69 17.94
C GLU A 182 21.01 -15.81 19.08
#